data_0b0392a55fb17bc98c24caae1e30ad54
#
_entry.id   0b0392a55fb17bc98c24caae1e30ad54
#
_cell.length_a   1.000
_cell.length_b   1.000
_cell.length_c   1.000
_cell.angle_alpha   90.00
_cell.angle_beta   90.00
_cell.angle_gamma   90.00
#
_symmetry.space_group_name_H-M   'P 1'
#
loop_
_entity.id
_entity.type
_entity.pdbx_description
1 polymer ?
#
loop_
_entity_poly.entity_id
_entity_poly.type
_entity_poly.pdbx_seq_one_letter_code
_entity_poly.pdbx_strand_id
1 'polypeptide(L)'
;MSVTMRDTETRQPRDEAATRPSLVESPAAVRAIALRTEKLSAYYGAAQAVGDVDLTFEVGAVTAIIGPSGCGKSTLLRCLNRMHETTPGARATGRVLLGDVEVYAAATDPVEVRSMVGMVFQKPNPFPMMSVYDNVAAGPRLRGWRMTRREMDDLVERNLRRAALWDEVKDRLHRSGAALSGGQQQRLCIARALATDPSVVLMDEPCSALDPIATYKIEELLRDLSHEVTIVIVTHNMQQASRVSERTAFMLAADDGVGRLVEVGKTDDLFTMPKDPRTEAYITGRFG
;
A
#
# COMPACT_ATOMS: atom_id res chain seq x y z
N MET A 1 42.14 52.02 18.11
CA MET A 1 42.46 50.66 18.53
C MET A 1 41.18 50.06 19.10
N SER A 2 40.53 49.20 18.34
CA SER A 2 39.49 48.33 18.85
C SER A 2 39.33 47.20 17.84
N VAL A 3 39.63 45.99 18.26
CA VAL A 3 39.67 44.77 17.52
C VAL A 3 38.25 44.16 17.51
N THR A 4 37.70 43.95 16.34
CA THR A 4 36.42 43.27 16.15
C THR A 4 36.68 41.78 16.12
N MET A 5 36.17 41.03 17.10
CA MET A 5 36.09 39.56 17.09
C MET A 5 35.00 39.14 16.11
N ARG A 6 35.34 38.27 15.17
CA ARG A 6 34.41 37.53 14.30
C ARG A 6 34.08 36.22 15.00
N ASP A 7 32.81 36.03 15.32
CA ASP A 7 32.27 34.75 15.71
C ASP A 7 32.23 33.80 14.53
N THR A 8 33.01 32.76 14.59
CA THR A 8 32.97 31.62 13.68
C THR A 8 31.95 30.60 14.19
N GLU A 9 30.72 30.67 13.68
CA GLU A 9 29.75 29.59 13.85
C GLU A 9 30.24 28.35 13.10
N THR A 10 30.62 27.36 13.87
CA THR A 10 30.97 26.01 13.39
C THR A 10 29.69 25.29 13.00
N ARG A 11 29.36 25.25 11.71
CA ARG A 11 28.35 24.35 11.15
C ARG A 11 28.83 22.91 11.35
N GLN A 12 28.13 22.16 12.20
CA GLN A 12 28.24 20.70 12.26
C GLN A 12 27.73 20.10 10.93
N PRO A 13 28.44 19.16 10.35
CA PRO A 13 27.98 18.44 9.17
C PRO A 13 26.82 17.53 9.54
N ARG A 14 25.66 17.72 8.89
CA ARG A 14 24.59 16.73 8.87
C ARG A 14 24.98 15.65 7.85
N ASP A 15 25.67 14.64 8.30
CA ASP A 15 26.04 13.49 7.47
C ASP A 15 25.78 12.19 8.22
N GLU A 16 24.52 11.76 8.22
CA GLU A 16 24.19 10.35 8.23
C GLU A 16 23.28 10.06 7.04
N ALA A 17 23.93 9.90 5.88
CA ALA A 17 23.27 9.40 4.69
C ALA A 17 22.93 7.92 4.94
N ALA A 18 21.62 7.61 4.99
CA ALA A 18 21.13 6.25 5.11
C ALA A 18 21.72 5.37 3.99
N THR A 19 22.72 4.57 4.34
CA THR A 19 23.35 3.61 3.44
C THR A 19 22.49 2.36 3.40
N ARG A 20 21.94 2.03 2.21
CA ARG A 20 21.28 0.73 2.00
C ARG A 20 22.31 -0.38 2.22
N PRO A 21 21.97 -1.50 2.92
CA PRO A 21 22.80 -2.70 2.90
C PRO A 21 23.01 -3.16 1.45
N SER A 22 24.19 -3.66 1.11
CA SER A 22 24.58 -4.03 -0.26
C SER A 22 23.61 -5.01 -0.89
N LEU A 23 23.23 -4.77 -2.15
CA LEU A 23 22.29 -5.53 -2.98
C LEU A 23 22.75 -6.95 -3.38
N VAL A 24 23.72 -7.53 -2.68
CA VAL A 24 24.23 -8.88 -2.94
C VAL A 24 23.81 -9.79 -1.80
N GLU A 25 22.52 -9.91 -1.58
CA GLU A 25 21.97 -11.05 -0.87
C GLU A 25 20.75 -11.56 -1.65
N SER A 26 20.72 -12.88 -1.80
CA SER A 26 19.75 -13.80 -2.40
C SER A 26 18.29 -13.29 -2.42
N PRO A 27 17.41 -13.80 -3.32
CA PRO A 27 16.02 -13.37 -3.38
C PRO A 27 15.44 -13.38 -1.98
N ALA A 28 14.98 -12.24 -1.55
CA ALA A 28 14.61 -11.93 -0.18
C ALA A 28 13.70 -13.03 0.37
N ALA A 29 14.19 -13.74 1.38
CA ALA A 29 13.28 -14.34 2.34
C ALA A 29 12.28 -13.25 2.69
N VAL A 30 10.97 -13.46 2.41
CA VAL A 30 9.89 -12.54 2.75
C VAL A 30 10.22 -12.04 4.15
N ARG A 31 10.50 -10.74 4.29
CA ARG A 31 10.75 -10.19 5.62
C ARG A 31 9.45 -10.38 6.36
N ALA A 32 9.44 -11.35 7.25
CA ALA A 32 8.24 -11.79 7.96
C ALA A 32 7.78 -10.71 8.94
N ILE A 33 7.21 -9.63 8.40
CA ILE A 33 6.67 -8.52 9.17
C ILE A 33 5.15 -8.66 9.15
N ALA A 34 4.58 -9.12 10.25
CA ALA A 34 3.14 -9.17 10.44
C ALA A 34 2.58 -7.75 10.56
N LEU A 35 1.54 -7.45 9.80
CA LEU A 35 0.73 -6.25 9.98
C LEU A 35 -0.53 -6.63 10.75
N ARG A 36 -0.87 -5.87 11.81
CA ARG A 36 -2.10 -6.09 12.57
C ARG A 36 -2.66 -4.79 13.14
N THR A 37 -3.95 -4.80 13.38
CA THR A 37 -4.65 -3.73 14.09
C THR A 37 -5.22 -4.24 15.40
N GLU A 38 -5.19 -3.38 16.43
CA GLU A 38 -5.77 -3.64 17.75
C GLU A 38 -6.70 -2.48 18.11
N LYS A 39 -8.02 -2.75 18.17
CA LYS A 39 -9.08 -1.78 18.42
C LYS A 39 -8.92 -0.49 17.59
N LEU A 40 -8.54 -0.65 16.32
CA LEU A 40 -8.31 0.49 15.44
C LEU A 40 -9.63 1.19 15.12
N SER A 41 -9.71 2.47 15.47
CA SER A 41 -10.83 3.34 15.13
C SER A 41 -10.32 4.57 14.38
N ALA A 42 -11.11 5.06 13.42
CA ALA A 42 -10.75 6.20 12.57
C ALA A 42 -11.87 7.23 12.54
N TYR A 43 -11.47 8.50 12.52
CA TYR A 43 -12.37 9.64 12.63
C TYR A 43 -12.05 10.71 11.58
N TYR A 44 -13.08 11.42 11.12
CA TYR A 44 -12.99 12.69 10.38
C TYR A 44 -13.64 13.77 11.25
N GLY A 45 -12.85 14.63 11.88
CA GLY A 45 -13.34 15.55 12.91
C GLY A 45 -13.97 14.79 14.09
N ALA A 46 -15.26 15.03 14.33
CA ALA A 46 -16.02 14.35 15.35
C ALA A 46 -16.68 13.04 14.87
N ALA A 47 -16.82 12.84 13.54
CA ALA A 47 -17.49 11.68 12.98
C ALA A 47 -16.55 10.45 12.98
N GLN A 48 -17.00 9.37 13.58
CA GLN A 48 -16.32 8.08 13.52
C GLN A 48 -16.69 7.38 12.21
N ALA A 49 -15.66 7.00 11.42
CA ALA A 49 -15.84 6.30 10.16
C ALA A 49 -15.57 4.80 10.26
N VAL A 50 -14.67 4.40 11.18
CA VAL A 50 -14.31 2.99 11.45
C VAL A 50 -14.22 2.81 12.95
N GLY A 51 -14.75 1.70 13.48
CA GLY A 51 -14.79 1.41 14.91
C GLY A 51 -14.23 0.05 15.28
N ASP A 52 -13.28 0.04 16.21
CA ASP A 52 -12.75 -1.10 16.96
C ASP A 52 -12.39 -2.32 16.09
N VAL A 53 -11.58 -2.10 15.05
CA VAL A 53 -11.15 -3.16 14.14
C VAL A 53 -9.92 -3.87 14.69
N ASP A 54 -10.09 -5.16 14.98
CA ASP A 54 -9.03 -6.12 15.30
C ASP A 54 -8.82 -7.02 14.08
N LEU A 55 -7.71 -6.88 13.37
CA LEU A 55 -7.43 -7.62 12.14
C LEU A 55 -5.92 -7.92 12.02
N THR A 56 -5.61 -9.17 11.71
CA THR A 56 -4.25 -9.61 11.42
C THR A 56 -4.13 -9.97 9.93
N PHE A 57 -3.11 -9.45 9.27
CA PHE A 57 -2.79 -9.74 7.89
C PHE A 57 -1.67 -10.77 7.84
N GLU A 58 -1.89 -11.87 7.14
CA GLU A 58 -0.91 -12.95 7.01
C GLU A 58 0.24 -12.51 6.11
N VAL A 59 1.45 -12.84 6.56
CA VAL A 59 2.69 -12.51 5.84
C VAL A 59 2.75 -13.31 4.53
N GLY A 60 3.09 -12.62 3.44
CA GLY A 60 3.23 -13.28 2.15
C GLY A 60 1.92 -13.81 1.58
N ALA A 61 0.81 -13.17 1.92
CA ALA A 61 -0.52 -13.50 1.43
C ALA A 61 -1.28 -12.25 0.99
N VAL A 62 -2.31 -12.42 0.18
CA VAL A 62 -3.28 -11.38 -0.16
C VAL A 62 -4.46 -11.45 0.80
N THR A 63 -4.72 -10.36 1.53
CA THR A 63 -5.96 -10.20 2.31
C THR A 63 -6.87 -9.21 1.60
N ALA A 64 -8.07 -9.65 1.22
CA ALA A 64 -9.09 -8.76 0.67
C ALA A 64 -9.97 -8.17 1.78
N ILE A 65 -10.26 -6.88 1.69
CA ILE A 65 -11.26 -6.19 2.51
C ILE A 65 -12.44 -5.88 1.59
N ILE A 66 -13.59 -6.52 1.85
CA ILE A 66 -14.81 -6.37 1.07
C ILE A 66 -15.92 -5.71 1.90
N GLY A 67 -16.97 -5.22 1.22
CA GLY A 67 -18.14 -4.63 1.85
C GLY A 67 -18.77 -3.52 1.00
N PRO A 68 -19.96 -3.02 1.35
CA PRO A 68 -20.65 -1.97 0.63
C PRO A 68 -19.85 -0.67 0.53
N SER A 69 -20.19 0.18 -0.44
CA SER A 69 -19.61 1.53 -0.54
C SER A 69 -19.93 2.34 0.71
N GLY A 70 -18.95 3.12 1.18
CA GLY A 70 -19.11 3.94 2.38
C GLY A 70 -18.90 3.24 3.73
N CYS A 71 -18.72 1.92 3.79
CA CYS A 71 -18.53 1.22 5.07
C CYS A 71 -17.10 1.35 5.67
N GLY A 72 -16.26 2.26 5.20
CA GLY A 72 -14.98 2.57 5.84
C GLY A 72 -13.76 1.79 5.35
N LYS A 73 -13.84 0.93 4.32
CA LYS A 73 -12.73 0.11 3.81
C LYS A 73 -11.47 0.91 3.46
N SER A 74 -11.63 1.95 2.61
CA SER A 74 -10.50 2.80 2.21
C SER A 74 -9.97 3.64 3.39
N THR A 75 -10.83 3.97 4.35
CA THR A 75 -10.41 4.64 5.60
C THR A 75 -9.55 3.72 6.44
N LEU A 76 -9.99 2.47 6.66
CA LEU A 76 -9.20 1.45 7.34
C LEU A 76 -7.84 1.25 6.64
N LEU A 77 -7.86 1.07 5.31
CA LEU A 77 -6.65 0.86 4.52
C LEU A 77 -5.65 2.01 4.70
N ARG A 78 -6.11 3.27 4.65
CA ARG A 78 -5.26 4.47 4.84
C ARG A 78 -4.73 4.62 6.26
N CYS A 79 -5.38 4.03 7.25
CA CYS A 79 -4.86 4.02 8.62
C CYS A 79 -3.63 3.13 8.75
N LEU A 80 -3.50 2.06 7.93
CA LEU A 80 -2.40 1.11 8.03
C LEU A 80 -1.03 1.73 7.71
N ASN A 81 -0.98 2.85 6.97
CA ASN A 81 0.26 3.55 6.62
C ASN A 81 0.24 5.05 6.96
N ARG A 82 -0.62 5.49 7.87
CA ARG A 82 -0.75 6.88 8.28
C ARG A 82 -1.16 7.86 7.17
N MET A 83 -1.71 7.35 6.03
CA MET A 83 -2.26 8.24 4.99
C MET A 83 -3.58 8.88 5.44
N HIS A 84 -4.30 8.30 6.40
CA HIS A 84 -5.54 8.86 6.93
C HIS A 84 -5.31 10.26 7.54
N GLU A 85 -4.27 10.42 8.32
CA GLU A 85 -3.94 11.69 9.00
C GLU A 85 -3.46 12.82 8.08
N THR A 86 -3.24 12.55 6.78
CA THR A 86 -2.99 13.61 5.79
C THR A 86 -4.23 14.43 5.45
N THR A 87 -5.41 13.93 5.82
CA THR A 87 -6.67 14.67 5.71
C THR A 87 -6.84 15.58 6.92
N PRO A 88 -7.07 16.90 6.74
CA PRO A 88 -7.26 17.81 7.86
C PRO A 88 -8.36 17.35 8.82
N GLY A 89 -8.05 17.29 10.11
CA GLY A 89 -8.98 16.85 11.16
C GLY A 89 -9.18 15.33 11.25
N ALA A 90 -8.54 14.53 10.39
CA ALA A 90 -8.60 13.09 10.50
C ALA A 90 -7.64 12.58 11.59
N ARG A 91 -8.07 11.57 12.32
CA ARG A 91 -7.27 10.92 13.37
C ARG A 91 -7.62 9.44 13.47
N ALA A 92 -6.68 8.65 13.96
CA ALA A 92 -6.89 7.26 14.32
C ALA A 92 -6.64 7.06 15.83
N THR A 93 -7.30 6.06 16.42
CA THR A 93 -7.06 5.58 17.79
C THR A 93 -6.97 4.07 17.78
N GLY A 94 -6.53 3.45 18.87
CA GLY A 94 -6.12 2.05 18.88
C GLY A 94 -4.69 1.91 18.37
N ARG A 95 -4.32 0.73 17.91
CA ARG A 95 -2.93 0.46 17.50
C ARG A 95 -2.87 -0.17 16.10
N VAL A 96 -1.85 0.20 15.35
CA VAL A 96 -1.42 -0.49 14.12
C VAL A 96 0.02 -0.91 14.35
N LEU A 97 0.29 -2.19 14.19
CA LEU A 97 1.59 -2.81 14.44
C LEU A 97 2.13 -3.41 13.14
N LEU A 98 3.34 -3.00 12.78
CA LEU A 98 4.11 -3.53 11.67
C LEU A 98 5.34 -4.23 12.26
N GLY A 99 5.24 -5.54 12.48
CA GLY A 99 6.17 -6.26 13.33
C GLY A 99 6.17 -5.69 14.74
N ASP A 100 7.33 -5.25 15.21
CA ASP A 100 7.50 -4.61 16.52
C ASP A 100 7.28 -3.09 16.47
N VAL A 101 7.05 -2.50 15.29
CA VAL A 101 6.87 -1.06 15.12
C VAL A 101 5.41 -0.69 15.32
N GLU A 102 5.12 0.13 16.34
CA GLU A 102 3.81 0.76 16.48
C GLU A 102 3.72 1.99 15.58
N VAL A 103 2.86 1.88 14.55
CA VAL A 103 2.76 2.85 13.44
C VAL A 103 2.41 4.26 13.91
N TYR A 104 1.60 4.39 14.96
CA TYR A 104 1.14 5.68 15.52
C TYR A 104 1.90 6.12 16.77
N ALA A 105 2.97 5.43 17.18
CA ALA A 105 3.78 5.89 18.31
C ALA A 105 4.41 7.27 18.00
N ALA A 106 4.53 8.11 19.01
CA ALA A 106 5.05 9.48 18.85
C ALA A 106 6.48 9.53 18.29
N ALA A 107 7.27 8.49 18.52
CA ALA A 107 8.63 8.37 18.01
C ALA A 107 8.71 7.79 16.58
N THR A 108 7.60 7.32 16.03
CA THR A 108 7.58 6.67 14.71
C THR A 108 7.43 7.72 13.60
N ASP A 109 8.42 7.80 12.71
CA ASP A 109 8.38 8.70 11.55
C ASP A 109 7.36 8.19 10.49
N PRO A 110 6.35 9.00 10.11
CA PRO A 110 5.42 8.64 9.04
C PRO A 110 6.10 8.34 7.70
N VAL A 111 7.25 8.95 7.40
CA VAL A 111 7.99 8.70 6.16
C VAL A 111 8.57 7.29 6.16
N GLU A 112 9.12 6.85 7.30
CA GLU A 112 9.60 5.48 7.45
C GLU A 112 8.47 4.46 7.30
N VAL A 113 7.32 4.69 7.96
CA VAL A 113 6.14 3.83 7.81
C VAL A 113 5.73 3.71 6.35
N ARG A 114 5.58 4.84 5.64
CA ARG A 114 5.16 4.86 4.22
C ARG A 114 6.18 4.25 3.27
N SER A 115 7.41 4.11 3.69
CA SER A 115 8.42 3.39 2.91
C SER A 115 8.35 1.87 3.08
N MET A 116 7.92 1.41 4.25
CA MET A 116 7.70 -0.01 4.56
C MET A 116 6.32 -0.50 4.10
N VAL A 117 5.35 0.41 4.00
CA VAL A 117 3.96 0.11 3.62
C VAL A 117 3.58 0.96 2.40
N GLY A 118 3.80 0.39 1.21
CA GLY A 118 3.48 1.04 -0.07
C GLY A 118 1.97 1.18 -0.29
N MET A 119 1.58 2.14 -1.16
CA MET A 119 0.17 2.39 -1.47
C MET A 119 -0.05 2.52 -2.97
N VAL A 120 -1.05 1.81 -3.48
CA VAL A 120 -1.59 1.91 -4.83
C VAL A 120 -3.04 2.40 -4.74
N PHE A 121 -3.35 3.49 -5.43
CA PHE A 121 -4.66 4.15 -5.35
C PHE A 121 -5.62 3.62 -6.42
N GLN A 122 -6.90 3.85 -6.20
CA GLN A 122 -7.99 3.47 -7.10
C GLN A 122 -7.81 4.03 -8.52
N LYS A 123 -7.49 5.33 -8.62
CA LYS A 123 -7.15 5.95 -9.89
C LYS A 123 -5.64 5.91 -10.08
N PRO A 124 -5.15 5.41 -11.23
CA PRO A 124 -3.74 5.50 -11.54
C PRO A 124 -3.24 6.94 -11.39
N ASN A 125 -2.16 7.11 -10.65
CA ASN A 125 -1.60 8.43 -10.34
C ASN A 125 -0.08 8.49 -10.59
N PRO A 126 0.41 8.12 -11.80
CA PRO A 126 1.80 8.34 -12.11
C PRO A 126 2.12 9.83 -12.01
N PHE A 127 3.34 10.17 -11.65
CA PHE A 127 3.78 11.57 -11.65
C PHE A 127 3.78 12.08 -13.09
N PRO A 128 2.91 13.02 -13.47
CA PRO A 128 2.60 13.31 -14.87
C PRO A 128 3.78 13.97 -15.61
N MET A 129 4.63 14.71 -14.88
CA MET A 129 5.82 15.36 -15.42
C MET A 129 7.05 14.45 -15.47
N MET A 130 6.94 13.22 -14.95
CA MET A 130 8.04 12.26 -14.90
C MET A 130 7.92 11.22 -16.01
N SER A 131 9.07 10.74 -16.47
CA SER A 131 9.16 9.60 -17.38
C SER A 131 8.72 8.30 -16.67
N VAL A 132 8.55 7.21 -17.43
CA VAL A 132 8.33 5.87 -16.85
C VAL A 132 9.47 5.52 -15.89
N TYR A 133 10.71 5.73 -16.32
CA TYR A 133 11.91 5.53 -15.51
C TYR A 133 11.88 6.33 -14.21
N ASP A 134 11.64 7.64 -14.31
CA ASP A 134 11.68 8.53 -13.15
C ASP A 134 10.54 8.27 -12.17
N ASN A 135 9.38 7.81 -12.65
CA ASN A 135 8.29 7.37 -11.77
C ASN A 135 8.74 6.22 -10.86
N VAL A 136 9.42 5.21 -11.39
CA VAL A 136 9.92 4.08 -10.59
C VAL A 136 11.07 4.52 -9.69
N ALA A 137 12.00 5.32 -10.21
CA ALA A 137 13.17 5.80 -9.47
C ALA A 137 12.83 6.84 -8.38
N ALA A 138 11.60 7.38 -8.36
CA ALA A 138 11.22 8.48 -7.47
C ALA A 138 11.35 8.13 -5.98
N GLY A 139 10.85 6.95 -5.56
CA GLY A 139 10.92 6.52 -4.17
C GLY A 139 12.34 6.43 -3.63
N PRO A 140 13.24 5.65 -4.25
CA PRO A 140 14.65 5.57 -3.87
C PRO A 140 15.35 6.93 -3.83
N ARG A 141 15.10 7.79 -4.83
CA ARG A 141 15.69 9.15 -4.87
C ARG A 141 15.20 10.03 -3.72
N LEU A 142 13.90 10.05 -3.44
CA LEU A 142 13.32 10.82 -2.34
C LEU A 142 13.83 10.37 -0.97
N ARG A 143 14.17 9.08 -0.84
CA ARG A 143 14.80 8.54 0.37
C ARG A 143 16.30 8.83 0.45
N GLY A 144 16.88 9.48 -0.54
CA GLY A 144 18.31 9.80 -0.57
C GLY A 144 19.22 8.57 -0.72
N TRP A 145 18.73 7.46 -1.29
CA TRP A 145 19.56 6.29 -1.52
C TRP A 145 20.70 6.63 -2.46
N ARG A 146 21.92 6.40 -2.02
CA ARG A 146 23.12 6.58 -2.84
C ARG A 146 23.28 5.34 -3.71
N MET A 147 22.91 5.47 -4.98
CA MET A 147 23.00 4.41 -5.99
C MET A 147 23.79 4.92 -7.21
N THR A 148 24.60 4.06 -7.77
CA THR A 148 25.19 4.32 -9.09
C THR A 148 24.09 4.29 -10.16
N ARG A 149 24.39 4.84 -11.34
CA ARG A 149 23.45 4.79 -12.46
C ARG A 149 23.02 3.35 -12.78
N ARG A 150 23.99 2.41 -12.82
CA ARG A 150 23.73 1.00 -13.10
C ARG A 150 22.79 0.37 -12.07
N GLU A 151 23.04 0.59 -10.78
CA GLU A 151 22.16 0.07 -9.72
C GLU A 151 20.74 0.62 -9.81
N MET A 152 20.59 1.89 -10.20
CA MET A 152 19.27 2.48 -10.43
C MET A 152 18.61 1.90 -11.68
N ASP A 153 19.35 1.69 -12.77
CA ASP A 153 18.85 1.06 -13.98
C ASP A 153 18.36 -0.37 -13.68
N ASP A 154 19.16 -1.16 -12.95
CA ASP A 154 18.81 -2.52 -12.51
C ASP A 154 17.58 -2.53 -11.59
N LEU A 155 17.46 -1.54 -10.69
CA LEU A 155 16.29 -1.38 -9.82
C LEU A 155 15.03 -1.08 -10.62
N VAL A 156 15.11 -0.15 -11.57
CA VAL A 156 13.97 0.24 -12.41
C VAL A 156 13.50 -0.94 -13.26
N GLU A 157 14.43 -1.63 -13.95
CA GLU A 157 14.10 -2.82 -14.73
C GLU A 157 13.45 -3.89 -13.88
N ARG A 158 14.04 -4.25 -12.73
CA ARG A 158 13.50 -5.26 -11.81
C ARG A 158 12.06 -4.94 -11.39
N ASN A 159 11.77 -3.70 -11.00
CA ASN A 159 10.43 -3.35 -10.53
C ASN A 159 9.41 -3.23 -11.67
N LEU A 160 9.83 -2.83 -12.87
CA LEU A 160 8.97 -2.89 -14.06
C LEU A 160 8.66 -4.34 -14.46
N ARG A 161 9.61 -5.27 -14.31
CA ARG A 161 9.38 -6.71 -14.51
C ARG A 161 8.42 -7.27 -13.47
N ARG A 162 8.65 -6.97 -12.18
CA ARG A 162 7.75 -7.36 -11.08
C ARG A 162 6.33 -6.84 -11.28
N ALA A 163 6.15 -5.68 -11.94
CA ALA A 163 4.84 -5.14 -12.29
C ALA A 163 4.32 -5.61 -13.66
N ALA A 164 4.94 -6.62 -14.28
CA ALA A 164 4.61 -7.15 -15.61
C ALA A 164 4.48 -6.05 -16.69
N LEU A 165 5.31 -5.00 -16.60
CA LEU A 165 5.24 -3.83 -17.49
C LEU A 165 6.48 -3.67 -18.38
N TRP A 166 7.61 -4.31 -18.03
CA TRP A 166 8.90 -4.12 -18.69
C TRP A 166 8.85 -4.26 -20.20
N ASP A 167 8.31 -5.38 -20.71
CA ASP A 167 8.30 -5.68 -22.13
C ASP A 167 7.46 -4.69 -22.97
N GLU A 168 6.51 -4.02 -22.32
CA GLU A 168 5.68 -3.01 -22.97
C GLU A 168 6.34 -1.62 -22.99
N VAL A 169 7.34 -1.35 -22.13
CA VAL A 169 7.88 0.02 -21.95
C VAL A 169 9.39 0.13 -22.12
N LYS A 170 10.15 -0.98 -22.19
CA LYS A 170 11.63 -0.99 -22.23
C LYS A 170 12.23 -0.07 -23.28
N ASP A 171 11.57 0.07 -24.46
CA ASP A 171 12.06 0.91 -25.56
C ASP A 171 11.61 2.39 -25.42
N ARG A 172 10.86 2.73 -24.36
CA ARG A 172 10.30 4.07 -24.14
C ARG A 172 10.35 4.54 -22.70
N LEU A 173 11.32 4.07 -21.92
CA LEU A 173 11.48 4.37 -20.50
C LEU A 173 11.54 5.89 -20.18
N HIS A 174 12.05 6.69 -21.10
CA HIS A 174 12.17 8.15 -20.95
C HIS A 174 10.94 8.93 -21.45
N ARG A 175 9.88 8.26 -21.92
CA ARG A 175 8.61 8.91 -22.23
C ARG A 175 7.79 9.13 -20.98
N SER A 176 6.90 10.12 -21.00
CA SER A 176 6.00 10.44 -19.90
C SER A 176 5.17 9.22 -19.49
N GLY A 177 5.11 8.95 -18.17
CA GLY A 177 4.25 7.91 -17.59
C GLY A 177 2.75 8.18 -17.84
N ALA A 178 2.35 9.44 -17.99
CA ALA A 178 0.98 9.83 -18.27
C ALA A 178 0.51 9.44 -19.70
N ALA A 179 1.43 9.17 -20.62
CA ALA A 179 1.12 8.75 -21.99
C ALA A 179 0.78 7.24 -22.11
N LEU A 180 0.87 6.50 -21.02
CA LEU A 180 0.51 5.07 -20.97
C LEU A 180 -1.00 4.87 -20.91
N SER A 181 -1.49 3.68 -21.30
CA SER A 181 -2.89 3.28 -21.07
C SER A 181 -3.21 3.16 -19.57
N GLY A 182 -4.49 3.20 -19.19
CA GLY A 182 -4.90 3.12 -17.78
C GLY A 182 -4.31 1.91 -17.04
N GLY A 183 -4.38 0.72 -17.65
CA GLY A 183 -3.79 -0.50 -17.07
C GLY A 183 -2.25 -0.45 -16.99
N GLN A 184 -1.58 0.18 -17.97
CA GLN A 184 -0.14 0.39 -17.92
C GLN A 184 0.23 1.42 -16.83
N GLN A 185 -0.54 2.51 -16.68
CA GLN A 185 -0.34 3.48 -15.61
C GLN A 185 -0.52 2.85 -14.23
N GLN A 186 -1.51 1.97 -14.06
CA GLN A 186 -1.72 1.27 -12.79
C GLN A 186 -0.53 0.35 -12.46
N ARG A 187 -0.05 -0.43 -13.44
CA ARG A 187 1.16 -1.26 -13.25
C ARG A 187 2.41 -0.41 -13.02
N LEU A 188 2.51 0.78 -13.61
CA LEU A 188 3.59 1.73 -13.30
C LEU A 188 3.50 2.22 -11.84
N CYS A 189 2.30 2.50 -11.32
CA CYS A 189 2.09 2.85 -9.91
C CYS A 189 2.46 1.70 -8.98
N ILE A 190 2.18 0.45 -9.37
CA ILE A 190 2.63 -0.74 -8.63
C ILE A 190 4.16 -0.83 -8.65
N ALA A 191 4.81 -0.72 -9.82
CA ALA A 191 6.28 -0.71 -9.92
C ALA A 191 6.93 0.36 -9.04
N ARG A 192 6.34 1.57 -9.01
CA ARG A 192 6.78 2.68 -8.14
C ARG A 192 6.65 2.33 -6.67
N ALA A 193 5.54 1.72 -6.26
CA ALA A 193 5.31 1.30 -4.87
C ALA A 193 6.30 0.21 -4.44
N LEU A 194 6.65 -0.72 -5.33
CA LEU A 194 7.61 -1.79 -5.08
C LEU A 194 9.07 -1.31 -5.03
N ALA A 195 9.38 -0.17 -5.66
CA ALA A 195 10.75 0.32 -5.80
C ALA A 195 11.44 0.69 -4.48
N THR A 196 10.68 0.91 -3.41
CA THR A 196 11.21 1.13 -2.05
C THR A 196 11.39 -0.16 -1.26
N ASP A 197 11.12 -1.31 -1.88
CA ASP A 197 11.21 -2.65 -1.29
C ASP A 197 10.33 -2.77 -0.02
N PRO A 198 9.02 -2.48 -0.12
CA PRO A 198 8.12 -2.46 1.03
C PRO A 198 7.86 -3.88 1.54
N SER A 199 7.55 -4.01 2.84
CA SER A 199 7.09 -5.27 3.44
C SER A 199 5.60 -5.54 3.18
N VAL A 200 4.82 -4.48 2.96
CA VAL A 200 3.37 -4.53 2.72
C VAL A 200 3.01 -3.59 1.57
N VAL A 201 2.11 -4.00 0.69
CA VAL A 201 1.51 -3.14 -0.33
C VAL A 201 0.00 -3.08 -0.12
N LEU A 202 -0.50 -1.87 0.08
CA LEU A 202 -1.91 -1.57 0.20
C LEU A 202 -2.47 -1.17 -1.16
N MET A 203 -3.63 -1.70 -1.54
CA MET A 203 -4.28 -1.42 -2.82
C MET A 203 -5.74 -1.05 -2.63
N ASP A 204 -6.09 0.19 -2.95
CA ASP A 204 -7.45 0.72 -2.85
C ASP A 204 -8.15 0.57 -4.21
N GLU A 205 -8.97 -0.44 -4.39
CA GLU A 205 -9.72 -0.76 -5.62
C GLU A 205 -8.90 -0.70 -6.92
N PRO A 206 -7.76 -1.39 -7.03
CA PRO A 206 -6.75 -1.16 -8.07
C PRO A 206 -7.23 -1.47 -9.50
N CYS A 207 -8.36 -2.13 -9.67
CA CYS A 207 -8.90 -2.54 -10.98
C CYS A 207 -10.23 -1.86 -11.34
N SER A 208 -10.80 -1.02 -10.48
CA SER A 208 -12.16 -0.48 -10.67
C SER A 208 -12.36 0.38 -11.92
N ALA A 209 -11.28 0.98 -12.45
CA ALA A 209 -11.32 1.85 -13.64
C ALA A 209 -10.70 1.18 -14.89
N LEU A 210 -10.48 -0.14 -14.87
CA LEU A 210 -9.76 -0.86 -15.90
C LEU A 210 -10.68 -1.78 -16.72
N ASP A 211 -10.26 -2.03 -17.95
CA ASP A 211 -10.90 -3.03 -18.80
C ASP A 211 -10.61 -4.47 -18.29
N PRO A 212 -11.38 -5.48 -18.74
CA PRO A 212 -11.22 -6.85 -18.24
C PRO A 212 -9.83 -7.46 -18.48
N ILE A 213 -9.16 -7.10 -19.59
CA ILE A 213 -7.83 -7.63 -19.91
C ILE A 213 -6.78 -7.04 -18.97
N ALA A 214 -6.83 -5.74 -18.74
CA ALA A 214 -5.96 -5.06 -17.78
C ALA A 214 -6.20 -5.54 -16.34
N THR A 215 -7.47 -5.77 -15.98
CA THR A 215 -7.86 -6.35 -14.68
C THR A 215 -7.23 -7.73 -14.50
N TYR A 216 -7.38 -8.63 -15.47
CA TYR A 216 -6.82 -9.98 -15.42
C TYR A 216 -5.29 -9.96 -15.21
N LYS A 217 -4.58 -9.11 -15.96
CA LYS A 217 -3.11 -8.94 -15.81
C LYS A 217 -2.71 -8.49 -14.39
N ILE A 218 -3.51 -7.62 -13.77
CA ILE A 218 -3.25 -7.19 -12.38
C ILE A 218 -3.56 -8.32 -11.40
N GLU A 219 -4.62 -9.09 -11.61
CA GLU A 219 -4.96 -10.23 -10.76
C GLU A 219 -3.88 -11.32 -10.80
N GLU A 220 -3.30 -11.64 -11.97
CA GLU A 220 -2.15 -12.52 -12.08
C GLU A 220 -0.94 -11.95 -11.34
N LEU A 221 -0.66 -10.67 -11.57
CA LEU A 221 0.44 -9.96 -10.91
C LEU A 221 0.33 -10.00 -9.37
N LEU A 222 -0.87 -9.85 -8.81
CA LEU A 222 -1.08 -9.89 -7.35
C LEU A 222 -0.73 -11.26 -6.77
N ARG A 223 -1.08 -12.35 -7.46
CA ARG A 223 -0.74 -13.72 -7.04
C ARG A 223 0.78 -13.96 -7.06
N ASP A 224 1.46 -13.49 -8.10
CA ASP A 224 2.91 -13.61 -8.18
C ASP A 224 3.61 -12.79 -7.08
N LEU A 225 3.16 -11.56 -6.86
CA LEU A 225 3.72 -10.66 -5.85
C LEU A 225 3.45 -11.13 -4.42
N SER A 226 2.38 -11.87 -4.14
CA SER A 226 2.06 -12.32 -2.78
C SER A 226 3.17 -13.22 -2.20
N HIS A 227 3.94 -13.90 -3.04
CA HIS A 227 5.10 -14.69 -2.62
C HIS A 227 6.30 -13.83 -2.17
N GLU A 228 6.30 -12.53 -2.48
CA GLU A 228 7.40 -11.61 -2.20
C GLU A 228 7.03 -10.53 -1.17
N VAL A 229 5.76 -10.13 -1.08
CA VAL A 229 5.27 -9.03 -0.25
C VAL A 229 3.85 -9.29 0.23
N THR A 230 3.55 -8.88 1.46
CA THR A 230 2.18 -8.95 1.98
C THR A 230 1.29 -7.94 1.26
N ILE A 231 0.12 -8.36 0.79
CA ILE A 231 -0.80 -7.49 0.05
C ILE A 231 -2.13 -7.35 0.79
N VAL A 232 -2.60 -6.11 0.92
CA VAL A 232 -3.94 -5.80 1.41
C VAL A 232 -4.69 -5.08 0.29
N ILE A 233 -5.75 -5.70 -0.21
CA ILE A 233 -6.58 -5.13 -1.28
C ILE A 233 -7.97 -4.77 -0.77
N VAL A 234 -8.40 -3.55 -1.02
CA VAL A 234 -9.83 -3.17 -0.89
C VAL A 234 -10.49 -3.36 -2.24
N THR A 235 -11.60 -4.06 -2.28
CA THR A 235 -12.42 -4.18 -3.48
C THR A 235 -13.89 -4.35 -3.15
N HIS A 236 -14.76 -3.81 -4.01
CA HIS A 236 -16.20 -4.10 -4.00
C HIS A 236 -16.56 -5.27 -4.96
N ASN A 237 -15.58 -5.76 -5.73
CA ASN A 237 -15.77 -6.88 -6.64
C ASN A 237 -15.46 -8.20 -5.93
N MET A 238 -16.52 -8.92 -5.56
CA MET A 238 -16.43 -10.21 -4.86
C MET A 238 -15.71 -11.27 -5.68
N GLN A 239 -15.90 -11.29 -7.01
CA GLN A 239 -15.21 -12.24 -7.87
C GLN A 239 -13.69 -11.99 -7.89
N GLN A 240 -13.27 -10.71 -7.87
CA GLN A 240 -11.87 -10.36 -7.75
C GLN A 240 -11.31 -10.83 -6.40
N ALA A 241 -11.98 -10.52 -5.29
CA ALA A 241 -11.56 -10.97 -3.97
C ALA A 241 -11.38 -12.49 -3.93
N SER A 242 -12.37 -13.24 -4.44
CA SER A 242 -12.33 -14.72 -4.49
C SER A 242 -11.17 -15.27 -5.33
N ARG A 243 -10.75 -14.57 -6.39
CA ARG A 243 -9.66 -15.06 -7.27
C ARG A 243 -8.26 -14.76 -6.76
N VAL A 244 -8.09 -13.65 -6.02
CA VAL A 244 -6.74 -13.14 -5.71
C VAL A 244 -6.35 -13.23 -4.25
N SER A 245 -7.27 -13.51 -3.33
CA SER A 245 -6.94 -13.46 -1.89
C SER A 245 -7.05 -14.82 -1.22
N GLU A 246 -6.14 -15.09 -0.30
CA GLU A 246 -6.17 -16.24 0.61
C GLU A 246 -7.09 -15.99 1.79
N ARG A 247 -7.21 -14.72 2.21
CA ARG A 247 -8.09 -14.31 3.31
C ARG A 247 -8.99 -13.16 2.89
N THR A 248 -10.19 -13.15 3.44
CA THR A 248 -11.14 -12.06 3.21
C THR A 248 -11.68 -11.55 4.54
N ALA A 249 -11.73 -10.22 4.67
CA ALA A 249 -12.35 -9.50 5.79
C ALA A 249 -13.59 -8.76 5.26
N PHE A 250 -14.76 -9.03 5.82
CA PHE A 250 -16.00 -8.34 5.47
C PHE A 250 -16.26 -7.20 6.46
N MET A 251 -16.44 -6.01 5.91
CA MET A 251 -16.81 -4.80 6.67
C MET A 251 -18.20 -4.33 6.32
N LEU A 252 -18.92 -3.84 7.32
CA LEU A 252 -20.25 -3.27 7.17
C LEU A 252 -20.39 -2.04 8.06
N ALA A 253 -21.09 -1.01 7.57
CA ALA A 253 -21.51 0.09 8.41
C ALA A 253 -22.70 -0.36 9.30
N ALA A 254 -22.61 -0.13 10.60
CA ALA A 254 -23.71 -0.35 11.53
C ALA A 254 -24.74 0.80 11.42
N ASP A 255 -25.86 0.72 12.18
CA ASP A 255 -26.93 1.72 12.17
C ASP A 255 -26.46 3.14 12.54
N ASP A 256 -25.36 3.22 13.29
CA ASP A 256 -24.70 4.49 13.64
C ASP A 256 -23.80 5.05 12.51
N GLY A 257 -23.75 4.40 11.34
CA GLY A 257 -22.92 4.76 10.20
C GLY A 257 -21.43 4.39 10.36
N VAL A 258 -21.04 3.78 11.47
CA VAL A 258 -19.65 3.40 11.74
C VAL A 258 -19.33 2.04 11.10
N GLY A 259 -18.30 2.00 10.27
CA GLY A 259 -17.82 0.76 9.67
C GLY A 259 -17.16 -0.16 10.69
N ARG A 260 -17.58 -1.41 10.71
CA ARG A 260 -17.04 -2.45 11.62
C ARG A 260 -16.64 -3.70 10.86
N LEU A 261 -15.67 -4.42 11.39
CA LEU A 261 -15.35 -5.76 10.94
C LEU A 261 -16.47 -6.70 11.38
N VAL A 262 -17.08 -7.41 10.42
CA VAL A 262 -18.16 -8.35 10.68
C VAL A 262 -17.63 -9.78 10.74
N GLU A 263 -16.84 -10.14 9.74
CA GLU A 263 -16.31 -11.49 9.62
C GLU A 263 -14.94 -11.46 8.93
N VAL A 264 -14.04 -12.37 9.34
CA VAL A 264 -12.76 -12.60 8.70
C VAL A 264 -12.47 -14.10 8.66
N GLY A 265 -12.00 -14.59 7.53
CA GLY A 265 -11.70 -16.01 7.36
C GLY A 265 -10.86 -16.29 6.12
N LYS A 266 -10.63 -17.56 5.86
CA LYS A 266 -10.13 -18.00 4.55
C LYS A 266 -11.17 -17.62 3.50
N THR A 267 -10.69 -17.16 2.35
CA THR A 267 -11.56 -16.66 1.29
C THR A 267 -12.57 -17.70 0.85
N ASP A 268 -12.14 -18.93 0.59
CA ASP A 268 -13.04 -20.02 0.18
C ASP A 268 -14.14 -20.29 1.22
N ASP A 269 -13.78 -20.34 2.50
CA ASP A 269 -14.73 -20.57 3.59
C ASP A 269 -15.76 -19.43 3.68
N LEU A 270 -15.29 -18.17 3.61
CA LEU A 270 -16.15 -16.99 3.73
C LEU A 270 -17.13 -16.87 2.56
N PHE A 271 -16.72 -17.26 1.34
CA PHE A 271 -17.58 -17.21 0.16
C PHE A 271 -18.53 -18.40 0.02
N THR A 272 -18.20 -19.56 0.60
CA THR A 272 -19.02 -20.79 0.48
C THR A 272 -19.85 -21.07 1.71
N MET A 273 -19.34 -20.78 2.91
CA MET A 273 -19.96 -21.07 4.21
C MET A 273 -19.75 -19.91 5.19
N PRO A 274 -20.26 -18.70 4.89
CA PRO A 274 -20.16 -17.57 5.81
C PRO A 274 -20.85 -17.89 7.15
N LYS A 275 -20.25 -17.42 8.24
CA LYS A 275 -20.77 -17.67 9.59
C LYS A 275 -21.75 -16.60 10.04
N ASP A 276 -21.60 -15.37 9.55
CA ASP A 276 -22.48 -14.26 9.89
C ASP A 276 -23.56 -14.09 8.80
N PRO A 277 -24.84 -14.04 9.16
CA PRO A 277 -25.93 -13.87 8.19
C PRO A 277 -25.82 -12.60 7.34
N ARG A 278 -25.17 -11.53 7.85
CA ARG A 278 -24.93 -10.30 7.10
C ARG A 278 -23.89 -10.52 5.99
N THR A 279 -22.88 -11.35 6.26
CA THR A 279 -21.89 -11.77 5.25
C THR A 279 -22.58 -12.57 4.15
N GLU A 280 -23.44 -13.52 4.50
CA GLU A 280 -24.23 -14.32 3.55
C GLU A 280 -25.12 -13.44 2.69
N ALA A 281 -25.86 -12.52 3.30
CA ALA A 281 -26.73 -11.58 2.60
C ALA A 281 -25.95 -10.72 1.59
N TYR A 282 -24.76 -10.23 1.98
CA TYR A 282 -23.92 -9.44 1.10
C TYR A 282 -23.39 -10.25 -0.09
N ILE A 283 -22.84 -11.45 0.15
CA ILE A 283 -22.27 -12.31 -0.89
C ILE A 283 -23.34 -12.79 -1.88
N THR A 284 -24.54 -13.09 -1.40
CA THR A 284 -25.66 -13.57 -2.24
C THR A 284 -26.43 -12.42 -2.93
N GLY A 285 -26.03 -11.16 -2.73
CA GLY A 285 -26.71 -10.01 -3.31
C GLY A 285 -28.08 -9.71 -2.72
N ARG A 286 -28.42 -10.29 -1.55
CA ARG A 286 -29.67 -10.04 -0.81
C ARG A 286 -29.56 -8.84 0.13
N PHE A 287 -28.51 -8.08 -0.02
CA PHE A 287 -28.24 -6.90 0.78
C PHE A 287 -28.95 -5.69 0.16
N GLY A 288 -29.99 -5.19 0.82
CA GLY A 288 -30.81 -4.06 0.39
C GLY A 288 -31.65 -3.55 1.54
#